data_0f9966e281f34dba74c3f576aa4806f4
#
_entry.id   0f9966e281f34dba74c3f576aa4806f4
#
_cell.length_a   1.000
_cell.length_b   1.000
_cell.length_c   1.000
_cell.angle_alpha   90.00
_cell.angle_beta   90.00
_cell.angle_gamma   90.00
#
_symmetry.space_group_name_H-M   'P 1'
#
loop_
_entity.id
_entity.type
_entity.pdbx_description
1 polymer ?
#
loop_
_entity_poly.entity_id
_entity_poly.type
_entity_poly.pdbx_seq_one_letter_code
_entity_poly.pdbx_strand_id
1 'polypeptide(L)' 'MDIQITDILFHIPADLPAALRGNIERDLQGCDGVISAHFSPGHPHMLEVAYDPHTVTSEILRGHITERGLTVSMAGL' A
#
# COMPACT_ATOMS: atom_id res chain seq x y z
N MET A 1 0.15 -6.80 -25.57
CA MET A 1 -0.49 -5.93 -24.59
C MET A 1 0.51 -5.65 -23.47
N ASP A 2 0.84 -4.39 -23.29
CA ASP A 2 1.83 -4.02 -22.30
C ASP A 2 1.14 -3.72 -20.98
N ILE A 3 1.47 -4.51 -19.96
CA ILE A 3 1.01 -4.25 -18.60
C ILE A 3 2.14 -3.50 -17.91
N GLN A 4 1.85 -2.29 -17.44
CA GLN A 4 2.80 -1.54 -16.64
C GLN A 4 2.50 -1.80 -15.17
N ILE A 5 3.53 -2.19 -14.44
CA ILE A 5 3.43 -2.37 -13.01
C ILE A 5 4.37 -1.38 -12.35
N THR A 6 3.84 -0.61 -11.43
CA THR A 6 4.59 0.38 -10.67
C THR A 6 4.66 -0.06 -9.23
N ASP A 7 5.82 0.06 -8.64
CA ASP A 7 6.01 -0.26 -7.22
C ASP A 7 6.09 1.04 -6.42
N ILE A 8 5.47 1.04 -5.27
CA ILE A 8 5.56 2.16 -4.33
C ILE A 8 5.76 1.62 -2.92
N LEU A 9 6.46 2.38 -2.11
CA LEU A 9 6.66 2.07 -0.71
C LEU A 9 5.93 3.12 0.13
N PHE A 10 5.00 2.66 0.96
CA PHE A 10 4.34 3.52 1.94
C PHE A 10 5.02 3.34 3.29
N HIS A 11 5.44 4.43 3.89
CA HIS A 11 5.99 4.43 5.24
C HIS A 11 4.92 4.91 6.21
N ILE A 12 4.56 4.04 7.16
CA ILE A 12 3.56 4.33 8.18
C ILE A 12 4.27 4.31 9.54
N PRO A 13 4.50 5.50 10.14
CA PRO A 13 5.30 5.57 11.36
C PRO A 13 4.61 5.00 12.60
N ALA A 14 3.28 4.85 12.58
CA ALA A 14 2.55 4.31 13.72
C ALA A 14 2.91 2.85 13.99
N ASP A 15 2.95 2.45 15.26
CA ASP A 15 3.10 1.06 15.64
C ASP A 15 1.76 0.34 15.47
N LEU A 16 1.68 -0.52 14.46
CA LEU A 16 0.44 -1.21 14.14
C LEU A 16 0.48 -2.66 14.61
N PRO A 17 -0.56 -3.14 15.30
CA PRO A 17 -0.68 -4.57 15.60
C PRO A 17 -0.73 -5.39 14.30
N ALA A 18 -0.29 -6.64 14.36
CA ALA A 18 -0.29 -7.52 13.19
C ALA A 18 -1.67 -7.64 12.55
N ALA A 19 -2.73 -7.68 13.37
CA ALA A 19 -4.11 -7.77 12.84
C ALA A 19 -4.46 -6.54 12.00
N LEU A 20 -4.08 -5.35 12.42
CA LEU A 20 -4.35 -4.12 11.68
C LEU A 20 -3.52 -4.05 10.40
N ARG A 21 -2.26 -4.46 10.46
CA ARG A 21 -1.43 -4.58 9.26
C ARG A 21 -2.08 -5.49 8.23
N GLY A 22 -2.56 -6.65 8.67
CA GLY A 22 -3.26 -7.59 7.79
C GLY A 22 -4.53 -7.01 7.19
N ASN A 23 -5.28 -6.20 7.94
CA ASN A 23 -6.47 -5.53 7.44
C ASN A 23 -6.13 -4.52 6.35
N ILE A 24 -5.05 -3.75 6.54
CA ILE A 24 -4.59 -2.79 5.54
C ILE A 24 -4.16 -3.50 4.26
N GLU A 25 -3.41 -4.58 4.40
CA GLU A 25 -3.00 -5.39 3.23
C GLU A 25 -4.21 -5.88 2.45
N ARG A 26 -5.22 -6.42 3.13
CA ARG A 26 -6.43 -6.92 2.48
C ARG A 26 -7.23 -5.82 1.80
N ASP A 27 -7.34 -4.65 2.43
CA ASP A 27 -8.03 -3.52 1.82
C ASP A 27 -7.38 -3.13 0.50
N LEU A 28 -6.07 -3.01 0.49
CA LEU A 28 -5.36 -2.64 -0.73
C LEU A 28 -5.40 -3.74 -1.78
N GLN A 29 -5.26 -4.99 -1.35
CA GLN A 29 -5.37 -6.15 -2.27
C GLN A 29 -6.73 -6.22 -2.95
N GLY A 30 -7.78 -5.71 -2.30
CA GLY A 30 -9.13 -5.65 -2.87
C GLY A 30 -9.37 -4.49 -3.81
N CYS A 31 -8.43 -3.57 -3.96
CA CYS A 31 -8.59 -2.44 -4.89
C CYS A 31 -8.28 -2.86 -6.31
N ASP A 32 -9.12 -2.41 -7.26
CA ASP A 32 -8.85 -2.64 -8.68
C ASP A 32 -7.50 -2.02 -9.05
N GLY A 33 -6.70 -2.78 -9.77
CA GLY A 33 -5.39 -2.32 -10.22
C GLY A 33 -4.25 -2.66 -9.28
N VAL A 34 -4.53 -3.12 -8.07
CA VAL A 34 -3.47 -3.55 -7.16
C VAL A 34 -3.08 -4.99 -7.48
N ILE A 35 -1.80 -5.20 -7.72
CA ILE A 35 -1.23 -6.51 -8.04
C ILE A 35 -0.84 -7.22 -6.74
N SER A 36 -0.20 -6.50 -5.83
CA SER A 36 0.21 -7.03 -4.53
C SER A 36 0.31 -5.91 -3.51
N ALA A 37 0.09 -6.23 -2.26
CA ALA A 37 0.25 -5.29 -1.14
C ALA A 37 0.61 -6.10 0.10
N HIS A 38 1.76 -5.80 0.68
CA HIS A 38 2.21 -6.48 1.89
C HIS A 38 3.23 -5.64 2.63
N PHE A 39 3.26 -5.77 3.94
CA PHE A 39 4.32 -5.18 4.75
C PHE A 39 5.59 -5.99 4.57
N SER A 40 6.73 -5.30 4.46
CA SER A 40 8.03 -5.95 4.28
C SER A 40 8.38 -6.78 5.51
N PRO A 41 8.83 -8.03 5.33
CA PRO A 41 9.28 -8.84 6.46
C PRO A 41 10.39 -8.14 7.24
N GLY A 42 10.24 -8.07 8.57
CA GLY A 42 11.20 -7.39 9.42
C GLY A 42 11.10 -5.86 9.43
N HIS A 43 10.18 -5.29 8.64
CA HIS A 43 9.99 -3.85 8.54
C HIS A 43 8.50 -3.52 8.67
N PRO A 44 7.93 -3.56 9.90
CA PRO A 44 6.48 -3.41 10.09
C PRO A 44 5.91 -2.04 9.76
N HIS A 45 6.77 -1.06 9.49
CA HIS A 45 6.35 0.29 9.09
C HIS A 45 6.38 0.49 7.57
N MET A 46 6.85 -0.50 6.81
CA MET A 46 7.02 -0.36 5.37
C MET A 46 6.05 -1.27 4.62
N LEU A 47 5.14 -0.65 3.89
CA LEU A 47 4.13 -1.34 3.09
C LEU A 47 4.51 -1.23 1.61
N GLU A 48 4.78 -2.36 0.98
CA GLU A 48 5.13 -2.44 -0.43
C GLU A 48 3.87 -2.73 -1.24
N VAL A 49 3.62 -1.92 -2.26
CA VAL A 49 2.46 -2.09 -3.14
C VAL A 49 2.91 -2.07 -4.59
N ALA A 50 2.51 -3.09 -5.33
CA ALA A 50 2.66 -3.14 -6.78
C ALA A 50 1.28 -2.94 -7.40
N TYR A 51 1.17 -2.03 -8.37
CA TYR A 51 -0.13 -1.68 -8.94
C TYR A 51 0.00 -1.25 -10.39
N ASP A 52 -1.13 -1.30 -11.10
CA ASP A 52 -1.25 -0.82 -12.46
C ASP A 52 -1.63 0.67 -12.41
N PRO A 53 -0.72 1.58 -12.82
CA PRO A 53 -0.97 3.02 -12.72
C PRO A 53 -2.03 3.53 -13.70
N HIS A 54 -2.44 2.71 -14.68
CA HIS A 54 -3.53 3.06 -15.58
C HIS A 54 -4.90 2.79 -14.95
N THR A 55 -4.95 1.94 -13.93
CA THR A 55 -6.19 1.56 -13.26
C THR A 55 -6.39 2.30 -11.94
N VAL A 56 -5.32 2.51 -11.18
CA VAL A 56 -5.38 3.15 -9.88
C VAL A 56 -4.16 4.05 -9.69
N THR A 57 -4.31 5.12 -8.92
CA THR A 57 -3.20 6.04 -8.64
C THR A 57 -2.66 5.82 -7.23
N SER A 58 -1.43 6.23 -7.00
CA SER A 58 -0.83 6.17 -5.68
C SER A 58 -1.60 7.02 -4.66
N GLU A 59 -2.21 8.12 -5.12
CA GLU A 59 -3.02 8.98 -4.25
C GLU A 59 -4.28 8.28 -3.76
N ILE A 60 -4.92 7.49 -4.62
CA ILE A 60 -6.08 6.68 -4.22
C ILE A 60 -5.64 5.63 -3.19
N LEU A 61 -4.52 4.96 -3.44
CA LEU A 61 -4.00 3.95 -2.51
C LEU A 61 -3.63 4.59 -1.17
N ARG A 62 -2.98 5.74 -1.20
CA ARG A 62 -2.66 6.48 0.02
C ARG A 62 -3.93 6.84 0.80
N GLY A 63 -4.99 7.22 0.10
CA GLY A 63 -6.28 7.55 0.73
C GLY A 63 -6.84 6.42 1.56
N HIS A 64 -6.69 5.17 1.12
CA HIS A 64 -7.13 4.00 1.88
C HIS A 64 -6.42 3.90 3.23
N ILE A 65 -5.18 4.36 3.30
CA ILE A 65 -4.41 4.36 4.54
C ILE A 65 -4.80 5.55 5.42
N THR A 66 -4.89 6.74 4.82
CA THR A 66 -5.19 7.97 5.57
C THR A 66 -6.62 8.00 6.12
N GLU A 67 -7.56 7.32 5.46
CA GLU A 67 -8.94 7.19 5.94
C GLU A 67 -9.01 6.48 7.30
N ARG A 68 -8.00 5.72 7.66
CA ARG A 68 -7.90 5.07 8.96
C ARG A 68 -7.35 5.99 10.05
N GLY A 69 -7.08 7.25 9.71
CA GLY A 69 -6.48 8.21 10.63
C GLY A 69 -4.97 8.07 10.76
N LEU A 70 -4.34 7.35 9.84
CA LEU A 70 -2.90 7.11 9.88
C LEU A 70 -2.15 8.14 9.04
N THR A 71 -0.99 8.55 9.54
CA THR A 71 -0.03 9.33 8.77
C THR A 71 0.77 8.38 7.89
N VAL A 72 0.99 8.77 6.64
CA VAL A 72 1.74 7.95 5.69
C VAL A 72 2.57 8.85 4.78
N SER A 73 3.78 8.40 4.47
CA SER A 73 4.61 9.03 3.44
C SER A 73 4.87 8.01 2.33
N MET A 74 5.16 8.51 1.13
CA MET A 74 5.36 7.66 -0.05
C MET A 74 6.76 7.82 -0.59
N ALA A 75 7.36 6.70 -1.02
CA ALA A 75 8.61 6.70 -1.76
C ALA A 75 8.45 5.78 -2.97
N GLY A 76 8.86 6.26 -4.15
CA GLY A 76 8.90 5.44 -5.35
C GLY A 76 10.06 4.46 -5.28
N LEU A 77 9.87 3.30 -5.85
CA LEU A 77 10.89 2.27 -5.93
C LEU A 77 11.51 2.20 -7.33
#